data_b4077947cf1004b5bf92ed8bb36491d1
#
_entry.id   b4077947cf1004b5bf92ed8bb36491d1
#
_cell.length_a   1.000
_cell.length_b   1.000
_cell.length_c   1.000
_cell.angle_alpha   90.00
_cell.angle_beta   90.00
_cell.angle_gamma   90.00
#
_symmetry.space_group_name_H-M   'P 1'
#
loop_
_entity.id
_entity.type
_entity.pdbx_description
1 polymer ?
#
loop_
_entity_poly.entity_id
_entity_poly.type
_entity_poly.pdbx_seq_one_letter_code
_entity_poly.pdbx_strand_id
1 'polypeptide(L)'
;MTLEELKKEIRPLDETSMEQAREHWIKIAKPLFSLGKLEDAVIQMAGIKETPDYELKKKALVIMCADNGIVEEGVTQTGQEVTAVVADNFTKSSTSVCAMSKVAGVDLFPVDIGMSVNVPSVTVKEEKVAYGTRNFSKEPAMTREEVWQAIEIGIRKVEQLKEQGYEMIATGEMGIGNTTTSSAVASVLLSVAPEQVTGRGAGLSSAGLEKKISVIKDAIANYQPDKEDPVDVLSKVGGLDIAGLTGVFLGGALYRVPVVIDGFISSVAALCAARMVPVSKSYFLPSHVSKEPAGAMLLEALELSPLLTCNMSLGEGTGAVAVIPVLEMGLSVYREMTTFEKAKIEQYEVLK
;
A
#
# COMPACT_ATOMS: atom_id res chain seq x y z
N MET A 1 18.60 -6.42 6.44
CA MET A 1 19.10 -5.24 5.64
C MET A 1 18.90 -3.98 6.46
N THR A 2 19.89 -3.09 6.54
CA THR A 2 19.81 -1.84 7.30
C THR A 2 19.16 -0.71 6.48
N LEU A 3 18.71 0.36 7.14
CA LEU A 3 18.17 1.53 6.45
C LEU A 3 19.18 2.18 5.52
N GLU A 4 20.46 2.24 5.91
CA GLU A 4 21.52 2.82 5.10
C GLU A 4 21.82 1.96 3.85
N GLU A 5 21.72 0.65 3.95
CA GLU A 5 21.80 -0.24 2.77
C GLU A 5 20.61 -0.01 1.83
N LEU A 6 19.39 0.10 2.35
CA LEU A 6 18.21 0.41 1.52
C LEU A 6 18.34 1.76 0.79
N LYS A 7 18.81 2.81 1.48
CA LYS A 7 19.05 4.13 0.87
C LYS A 7 20.10 4.08 -0.24
N LYS A 8 21.06 3.19 -0.14
CA LYS A 8 22.13 3.02 -1.13
C LYS A 8 21.69 2.21 -2.34
N GLU A 9 20.93 1.14 -2.12
CA GLU A 9 20.57 0.17 -3.16
C GLU A 9 19.32 0.59 -3.97
N ILE A 10 18.36 1.30 -3.33
CA ILE A 10 17.17 1.80 -4.02
C ILE A 10 17.57 2.99 -4.89
N ARG A 11 17.37 2.86 -6.20
CA ARG A 11 17.77 3.85 -7.22
C ARG A 11 16.56 4.58 -7.80
N PRO A 12 16.76 5.77 -8.40
CA PRO A 12 15.73 6.42 -9.21
C PRO A 12 15.25 5.53 -10.36
N LEU A 13 14.10 5.89 -10.92
CA LEU A 13 13.59 5.24 -12.13
C LEU A 13 14.53 5.47 -13.32
N ASP A 14 14.46 4.56 -14.31
CA ASP A 14 15.22 4.71 -15.56
C ASP A 14 14.59 5.75 -16.47
N GLU A 15 15.17 6.96 -16.50
CA GLU A 15 14.69 8.09 -17.29
C GLU A 15 14.72 7.82 -18.80
N THR A 16 15.67 7.00 -19.25
CA THR A 16 15.79 6.63 -20.66
C THR A 16 14.55 5.84 -21.12
N SER A 17 14.16 4.84 -20.36
CA SER A 17 12.96 4.05 -20.65
C SER A 17 11.67 4.88 -20.54
N MET A 18 11.62 5.81 -19.58
CA MET A 18 10.49 6.74 -19.44
C MET A 18 10.37 7.65 -20.66
N GLU A 19 11.48 8.20 -21.16
CA GLU A 19 11.45 9.07 -22.34
C GLU A 19 11.07 8.29 -23.61
N GLN A 20 11.60 7.10 -23.79
CA GLN A 20 11.18 6.20 -24.87
C GLN A 20 9.68 5.89 -24.83
N ALA A 21 9.14 5.69 -23.63
CA ALA A 21 7.70 5.48 -23.46
C ALA A 21 6.88 6.74 -23.81
N ARG A 22 7.34 7.94 -23.42
CA ARG A 22 6.71 9.22 -23.81
C ARG A 22 6.72 9.42 -25.32
N GLU A 23 7.86 9.17 -25.97
CA GLU A 23 7.98 9.24 -27.43
C GLU A 23 7.04 8.24 -28.15
N HIS A 24 6.90 7.04 -27.59
CA HIS A 24 5.97 6.05 -28.15
C HIS A 24 4.52 6.52 -28.04
N TRP A 25 4.09 7.07 -26.89
CA TRP A 25 2.76 7.65 -26.71
C TRP A 25 2.42 8.74 -27.73
N ILE A 26 3.38 9.60 -28.06
CA ILE A 26 3.22 10.67 -29.06
C ILE A 26 3.02 10.08 -30.46
N LYS A 27 3.58 8.91 -30.78
CA LYS A 27 3.46 8.24 -32.08
C LYS A 27 2.14 7.50 -32.26
N ILE A 28 1.45 7.14 -31.19
CA ILE A 28 0.15 6.43 -31.22
C ILE A 28 -0.93 7.34 -31.81
N ALA A 29 -1.72 6.81 -32.80
CA ALA A 29 -2.73 7.57 -33.55
C ALA A 29 -3.97 7.90 -32.70
N LYS A 30 -3.81 8.77 -31.70
CA LYS A 30 -4.87 9.29 -30.81
C LYS A 30 -4.60 10.76 -30.50
N PRO A 31 -5.59 11.50 -29.96
CA PRO A 31 -5.32 12.82 -29.40
C PRO A 31 -4.21 12.77 -28.35
N LEU A 32 -3.23 13.69 -28.45
CA LEU A 32 -2.10 13.70 -27.53
C LEU A 32 -2.56 13.88 -26.08
N PHE A 33 -1.94 13.13 -25.15
CA PHE A 33 -2.20 13.17 -23.70
C PHE A 33 -3.65 12.85 -23.27
N SER A 34 -4.46 12.27 -24.18
CA SER A 34 -5.91 12.09 -23.96
C SER A 34 -6.27 10.99 -22.96
N LEU A 35 -5.35 10.12 -22.57
CA LEU A 35 -5.55 9.15 -21.50
C LEU A 35 -5.01 9.63 -20.14
N GLY A 36 -4.35 10.81 -20.10
CA GLY A 36 -3.94 11.47 -18.86
C GLY A 36 -3.15 10.55 -17.94
N LYS A 37 -3.61 10.38 -16.70
CA LYS A 37 -2.92 9.58 -15.68
C LYS A 37 -2.61 8.13 -16.08
N LEU A 38 -3.32 7.55 -17.05
CA LEU A 38 -2.99 6.21 -17.54
C LEU A 38 -1.71 6.21 -18.37
N GLU A 39 -1.48 7.28 -19.16
CA GLU A 39 -0.22 7.46 -19.87
C GLU A 39 0.94 7.65 -18.86
N ASP A 40 0.73 8.47 -17.84
CA ASP A 40 1.73 8.72 -16.77
C ASP A 40 2.08 7.41 -16.04
N ALA A 41 1.09 6.58 -15.69
CA ALA A 41 1.31 5.31 -15.03
C ALA A 41 2.09 4.31 -15.91
N VAL A 42 1.80 4.25 -17.20
CA VAL A 42 2.55 3.41 -18.16
C VAL A 42 3.99 3.90 -18.29
N ILE A 43 4.22 5.21 -18.37
CA ILE A 43 5.56 5.81 -18.41
C ILE A 43 6.32 5.49 -17.11
N GLN A 44 5.69 5.67 -15.95
CA GLN A 44 6.28 5.33 -14.65
C GLN A 44 6.70 3.86 -14.59
N MET A 45 5.81 2.95 -15.01
CA MET A 45 6.11 1.51 -15.05
C MET A 45 7.26 1.18 -16.01
N ALA A 46 7.39 1.87 -17.15
CA ALA A 46 8.54 1.71 -18.04
C ALA A 46 9.85 2.05 -17.32
N GLY A 47 9.88 3.15 -16.54
CA GLY A 47 11.04 3.51 -15.71
C GLY A 47 11.33 2.52 -14.59
N ILE A 48 10.29 1.94 -13.96
CA ILE A 48 10.45 0.89 -12.95
C ILE A 48 11.05 -0.37 -13.57
N LYS A 49 10.57 -0.78 -14.74
CA LYS A 49 10.98 -2.00 -15.45
C LYS A 49 12.29 -1.86 -16.24
N GLU A 50 12.85 -0.64 -16.36
CA GLU A 50 14.03 -0.32 -17.17
C GLU A 50 13.87 -0.72 -18.66
N THR A 51 12.64 -0.66 -19.15
CA THR A 51 12.31 -0.92 -20.55
C THR A 51 10.96 -0.30 -20.92
N PRO A 52 10.81 0.31 -22.12
CA PRO A 52 9.52 0.77 -22.60
C PRO A 52 8.62 -0.37 -23.11
N ASP A 53 9.19 -1.56 -23.35
CA ASP A 53 8.47 -2.77 -23.81
C ASP A 53 8.38 -3.77 -22.66
N TYR A 54 7.23 -3.79 -21.99
CA TYR A 54 6.94 -4.68 -20.87
C TYR A 54 5.51 -5.20 -20.88
N GLU A 55 5.26 -6.23 -20.11
CA GLU A 55 3.95 -6.83 -19.88
C GLU A 55 3.68 -6.93 -18.37
N LEU A 56 2.43 -7.22 -18.00
CA LEU A 56 1.98 -7.47 -16.62
C LEU A 56 1.25 -8.82 -16.56
N LYS A 57 1.99 -9.93 -16.76
CA LYS A 57 1.40 -11.27 -16.82
C LYS A 57 0.94 -11.80 -15.46
N LYS A 58 1.79 -11.63 -14.43
CA LYS A 58 1.49 -12.08 -13.08
C LYS A 58 1.41 -10.91 -12.13
N LYS A 59 0.32 -10.85 -11.39
CA LYS A 59 0.05 -9.79 -10.43
C LYS A 59 -0.31 -10.41 -9.10
N ALA A 60 0.31 -9.95 -8.04
CA ALA A 60 0.11 -10.45 -6.68
C ALA A 60 -0.59 -9.40 -5.82
N LEU A 61 -1.47 -9.85 -4.92
CA LEU A 61 -1.96 -9.09 -3.78
C LEU A 61 -1.32 -9.64 -2.50
N VAL A 62 -0.46 -8.87 -1.86
CA VAL A 62 0.10 -9.20 -0.55
C VAL A 62 -0.80 -8.61 0.52
N ILE A 63 -1.34 -9.45 1.41
CA ILE A 63 -2.26 -9.04 2.48
C ILE A 63 -1.57 -9.31 3.82
N MET A 64 -1.13 -8.25 4.51
CA MET A 64 -0.52 -8.36 5.84
C MET A 64 -1.61 -8.51 6.91
N CYS A 65 -1.60 -9.63 7.63
CA CYS A 65 -2.59 -9.98 8.64
C CYS A 65 -1.97 -9.88 10.04
N ALA A 66 -2.51 -8.98 10.89
CA ALA A 66 -2.02 -8.80 12.26
C ALA A 66 -3.12 -8.30 13.19
N ASP A 67 -3.03 -8.66 14.47
CA ASP A 67 -3.89 -8.16 15.51
C ASP A 67 -3.24 -6.98 16.25
N ASN A 68 -4.08 -6.04 16.68
CA ASN A 68 -3.67 -4.80 17.33
C ASN A 68 -4.17 -4.79 18.78
N GLY A 69 -3.28 -4.73 19.76
CA GLY A 69 -3.63 -4.74 21.19
C GLY A 69 -4.54 -3.59 21.63
N ILE A 70 -4.58 -2.51 20.87
CA ILE A 70 -5.46 -1.36 21.15
C ILE A 70 -6.96 -1.72 21.12
N VAL A 71 -7.33 -2.86 20.59
CA VAL A 71 -8.71 -3.39 20.59
C VAL A 71 -9.23 -3.54 22.04
N GLU A 72 -8.37 -3.79 23.01
CA GLU A 72 -8.74 -3.86 24.44
C GLU A 72 -9.42 -2.58 24.95
N GLU A 73 -9.16 -1.44 24.32
CA GLU A 73 -9.78 -0.17 24.68
C GLU A 73 -11.23 -0.02 24.15
N GLY A 74 -11.77 -1.02 23.43
CA GLY A 74 -13.13 -0.95 22.89
C GLY A 74 -13.28 0.11 21.79
N VAL A 75 -12.27 0.28 20.96
CA VAL A 75 -12.21 1.21 19.82
C VAL A 75 -12.62 0.55 18.50
N THR A 76 -13.20 -0.64 18.58
CA THR A 76 -13.68 -1.45 17.44
C THR A 76 -15.06 -2.03 17.76
N GLN A 77 -15.83 -2.45 16.73
CA GLN A 77 -17.12 -3.14 16.93
C GLN A 77 -16.97 -4.64 17.19
N THR A 78 -15.87 -5.23 16.72
CA THR A 78 -15.58 -6.68 16.81
C THR A 78 -14.28 -6.91 17.55
N GLY A 79 -14.08 -8.09 18.05
CA GLY A 79 -12.83 -8.54 18.67
C GLY A 79 -11.80 -9.03 17.63
N GLN A 80 -10.62 -9.36 18.12
CA GLN A 80 -9.49 -9.83 17.31
C GLN A 80 -9.74 -11.18 16.61
N GLU A 81 -10.69 -11.99 17.10
CA GLU A 81 -11.05 -13.26 16.49
C GLU A 81 -11.46 -13.14 15.01
N VAL A 82 -11.97 -11.98 14.60
CA VAL A 82 -12.38 -11.72 13.22
C VAL A 82 -11.19 -11.69 12.27
N THR A 83 -10.02 -11.22 12.72
CA THR A 83 -8.79 -11.17 11.91
C THR A 83 -8.44 -12.56 11.39
N ALA A 84 -8.38 -13.56 12.28
CA ALA A 84 -8.05 -14.93 11.93
C ALA A 84 -9.08 -15.57 11.00
N VAL A 85 -10.37 -15.32 11.23
CA VAL A 85 -11.46 -15.82 10.37
C VAL A 85 -11.36 -15.28 8.96
N VAL A 86 -11.13 -13.96 8.80
CA VAL A 86 -11.01 -13.34 7.48
C VAL A 86 -9.72 -13.77 6.79
N ALA A 87 -8.60 -13.89 7.53
CA ALA A 87 -7.35 -14.40 6.98
C ALA A 87 -7.49 -15.81 6.40
N ASP A 88 -8.17 -16.71 7.11
CA ASP A 88 -8.49 -18.06 6.61
C ASP A 88 -9.42 -18.03 5.38
N ASN A 89 -10.37 -17.10 5.35
CA ASN A 89 -11.29 -16.92 4.23
C ASN A 89 -10.61 -16.43 2.93
N PHE A 90 -9.47 -15.74 3.00
CA PHE A 90 -8.68 -15.41 1.80
C PHE A 90 -8.23 -16.69 1.08
N THR A 91 -7.79 -17.70 1.80
CA THR A 91 -7.37 -18.99 1.22
C THR A 91 -8.54 -19.82 0.66
N LYS A 92 -9.75 -19.55 1.15
CA LYS A 92 -11.00 -20.23 0.71
C LYS A 92 -11.72 -19.46 -0.41
N SER A 93 -11.15 -18.38 -0.91
CA SER A 93 -11.76 -17.55 -1.96
C SER A 93 -13.15 -16.99 -1.59
N SER A 94 -13.38 -16.65 -0.31
CA SER A 94 -14.70 -16.27 0.23
C SER A 94 -14.80 -14.85 0.78
N THR A 95 -13.85 -13.96 0.43
CA THR A 95 -13.89 -12.53 0.78
C THR A 95 -14.21 -11.66 -0.43
N SER A 96 -14.48 -10.37 -0.19
CA SER A 96 -14.76 -9.39 -1.24
C SER A 96 -13.58 -9.26 -2.20
N VAL A 97 -12.36 -9.15 -1.68
CA VAL A 97 -11.17 -9.03 -2.53
C VAL A 97 -10.90 -10.29 -3.34
N CYS A 98 -11.24 -11.47 -2.84
CA CYS A 98 -11.13 -12.72 -3.60
C CYS A 98 -12.00 -12.69 -4.86
N ALA A 99 -13.25 -12.20 -4.73
CA ALA A 99 -14.14 -12.07 -5.88
C ALA A 99 -13.61 -11.06 -6.91
N MET A 100 -13.09 -9.91 -6.45
CA MET A 100 -12.51 -8.89 -7.30
C MET A 100 -11.22 -9.35 -7.97
N SER A 101 -10.37 -10.06 -7.26
CA SER A 101 -9.10 -10.59 -7.76
C SER A 101 -9.27 -11.59 -8.89
N LYS A 102 -10.34 -12.40 -8.87
CA LYS A 102 -10.70 -13.29 -9.98
C LYS A 102 -10.96 -12.52 -11.28
N VAL A 103 -11.60 -11.34 -11.17
CA VAL A 103 -11.87 -10.48 -12.33
C VAL A 103 -10.59 -9.81 -12.82
N ALA A 104 -9.75 -9.35 -11.89
CA ALA A 104 -8.51 -8.64 -12.19
C ALA A 104 -7.32 -9.57 -12.54
N GLY A 105 -7.47 -10.88 -12.42
CA GLY A 105 -6.38 -11.85 -12.63
C GLY A 105 -5.22 -11.63 -11.66
N VAL A 106 -5.52 -11.50 -10.36
CA VAL A 106 -4.56 -11.24 -9.28
C VAL A 106 -4.55 -12.41 -8.32
N ASP A 107 -3.37 -12.93 -8.02
CA ASP A 107 -3.17 -14.00 -7.02
C ASP A 107 -3.02 -13.41 -5.61
N LEU A 108 -3.62 -14.05 -4.60
CA LEU A 108 -3.61 -13.58 -3.22
C LEU A 108 -2.54 -14.29 -2.38
N PHE A 109 -1.84 -13.49 -1.58
CA PHE A 109 -0.80 -13.94 -0.65
C PHE A 109 -1.05 -13.36 0.74
N PRO A 110 -1.97 -13.95 1.54
CA PRO A 110 -2.12 -13.57 2.93
C PRO A 110 -0.88 -13.98 3.72
N VAL A 111 -0.39 -13.07 4.57
CA VAL A 111 0.80 -13.25 5.41
C VAL A 111 0.42 -13.01 6.86
N ASP A 112 0.52 -14.03 7.70
CA ASP A 112 0.39 -13.87 9.15
C ASP A 112 1.65 -13.26 9.71
N ILE A 113 1.67 -11.92 9.76
CA ILE A 113 2.79 -11.17 10.32
C ILE A 113 2.64 -10.94 11.82
N GLY A 114 1.43 -11.15 12.36
CA GLY A 114 1.20 -10.92 13.79
C GLY A 114 -0.24 -11.15 14.25
N MET A 115 -0.91 -12.18 13.79
CA MET A 115 -2.22 -12.56 14.36
C MET A 115 -2.06 -13.14 15.75
N SER A 116 -3.03 -12.93 16.64
CA SER A 116 -3.03 -13.42 18.03
C SER A 116 -3.13 -14.94 18.13
N VAL A 117 -3.55 -15.60 17.07
CA VAL A 117 -3.62 -17.05 16.95
C VAL A 117 -2.96 -17.52 15.66
N ASN A 118 -2.57 -18.79 15.60
CA ASN A 118 -2.10 -19.41 14.37
C ASN A 118 -3.29 -19.86 13.52
N VAL A 119 -3.26 -19.55 12.23
CA VAL A 119 -4.21 -20.02 11.23
C VAL A 119 -3.46 -20.98 10.31
N PRO A 120 -3.71 -22.31 10.37
CA PRO A 120 -2.88 -23.31 9.66
C PRO A 120 -2.79 -23.09 8.14
N SER A 121 -3.79 -22.47 7.54
CA SER A 121 -3.82 -22.17 6.10
C SER A 121 -3.01 -20.94 5.70
N VAL A 122 -2.59 -20.09 6.67
CA VAL A 122 -1.92 -18.81 6.43
C VAL A 122 -0.61 -18.69 7.19
N THR A 123 -0.57 -19.17 8.44
CA THR A 123 0.58 -18.95 9.33
C THR A 123 1.81 -19.73 8.86
N VAL A 124 2.86 -18.99 8.51
CA VAL A 124 4.22 -19.49 8.29
C VAL A 124 5.09 -18.92 9.42
N LYS A 125 5.73 -19.80 10.17
CA LYS A 125 6.45 -19.45 11.40
C LYS A 125 7.50 -18.36 11.18
N GLU A 126 8.20 -18.42 10.06
CA GLU A 126 9.28 -17.51 9.68
C GLU A 126 8.77 -16.14 9.20
N GLU A 127 7.45 -16.00 8.99
CA GLU A 127 6.79 -14.77 8.58
C GLU A 127 6.00 -14.11 9.73
N LYS A 128 5.97 -14.73 10.91
CA LYS A 128 5.25 -14.23 12.07
C LYS A 128 6.20 -13.58 13.08
N VAL A 129 6.03 -12.28 13.33
CA VAL A 129 6.85 -11.51 14.27
C VAL A 129 6.42 -11.72 15.72
N ALA A 130 5.11 -11.60 15.98
CA ALA A 130 4.53 -11.70 17.32
C ALA A 130 3.08 -12.21 17.25
N TYR A 131 2.45 -12.40 18.41
CA TYR A 131 1.03 -12.74 18.53
C TYR A 131 0.17 -11.49 18.81
N GLY A 132 0.22 -10.53 17.89
CA GLY A 132 -0.38 -9.21 18.01
C GLY A 132 0.59 -8.18 18.57
N THR A 133 0.22 -6.89 18.46
CA THR A 133 0.94 -5.81 19.14
C THR A 133 0.49 -5.69 20.59
N ARG A 134 1.28 -4.98 21.41
CA ARG A 134 0.85 -4.50 22.72
C ARG A 134 -0.20 -3.39 22.57
N ASN A 135 -0.94 -3.13 23.64
CA ASN A 135 -1.89 -2.04 23.70
C ASN A 135 -1.16 -0.71 23.92
N PHE A 136 -1.09 0.12 22.90
CA PHE A 136 -0.36 1.40 22.97
C PHE A 136 -1.00 2.45 23.90
N SER A 137 -2.17 2.19 24.47
CA SER A 137 -2.67 3.03 25.58
C SER A 137 -1.91 2.80 26.89
N LYS A 138 -1.25 1.64 27.03
CA LYS A 138 -0.57 1.21 28.27
C LYS A 138 0.95 1.18 28.12
N GLU A 139 1.46 0.73 26.99
CA GLU A 139 2.88 0.63 26.67
C GLU A 139 3.08 0.74 25.14
N PRO A 140 4.30 1.01 24.65
CA PRO A 140 4.56 1.06 23.19
C PRO A 140 4.07 -0.20 22.46
N ALA A 141 3.48 -0.03 21.27
CA ALA A 141 2.87 -1.10 20.50
C ALA A 141 3.85 -2.24 20.16
N MET A 142 5.08 -1.91 19.84
CA MET A 142 6.13 -2.84 19.41
C MET A 142 7.50 -2.36 19.86
N THR A 143 8.50 -3.24 19.87
CA THR A 143 9.89 -2.82 19.92
C THR A 143 10.36 -2.36 18.54
N ARG A 144 11.45 -1.62 18.47
CA ARG A 144 12.05 -1.24 17.17
C ARG A 144 12.53 -2.46 16.37
N GLU A 145 12.97 -3.49 17.06
CA GLU A 145 13.39 -4.77 16.47
C GLU A 145 12.20 -5.49 15.82
N GLU A 146 11.03 -5.53 16.47
CA GLU A 146 9.79 -6.10 15.93
C GLU A 146 9.35 -5.34 14.66
N VAL A 147 9.46 -3.99 14.67
CA VAL A 147 9.18 -3.17 13.47
C VAL A 147 10.10 -3.55 12.32
N TRP A 148 11.42 -3.67 12.56
CA TRP A 148 12.38 -4.04 11.53
C TRP A 148 12.17 -5.46 11.02
N GLN A 149 11.85 -6.42 11.89
CA GLN A 149 11.50 -7.79 11.48
C GLN A 149 10.28 -7.81 10.55
N ALA A 150 9.25 -7.03 10.86
CA ALA A 150 8.07 -6.90 10.00
C ALA A 150 8.42 -6.28 8.63
N ILE A 151 9.23 -5.22 8.61
CA ILE A 151 9.72 -4.59 7.38
C ILE A 151 10.52 -5.60 6.55
N GLU A 152 11.44 -6.34 7.15
CA GLU A 152 12.24 -7.35 6.46
C GLU A 152 11.40 -8.49 5.87
N ILE A 153 10.32 -8.90 6.56
CA ILE A 153 9.37 -9.88 6.03
C ILE A 153 8.69 -9.33 4.78
N GLY A 154 8.25 -8.07 4.81
CA GLY A 154 7.64 -7.41 3.65
C GLY A 154 8.60 -7.34 2.46
N ILE A 155 9.85 -6.92 2.67
CA ILE A 155 10.90 -6.86 1.63
C ILE A 155 11.13 -8.26 1.03
N ARG A 156 11.32 -9.26 1.88
CA ARG A 156 11.56 -10.65 1.48
C ARG A 156 10.38 -11.26 0.72
N LYS A 157 9.13 -10.88 1.06
CA LYS A 157 7.95 -11.32 0.32
C LYS A 157 7.96 -10.80 -1.11
N VAL A 158 8.37 -9.55 -1.32
CA VAL A 158 8.51 -8.98 -2.68
C VAL A 158 9.59 -9.70 -3.49
N GLU A 159 10.75 -9.98 -2.87
CA GLU A 159 11.81 -10.76 -3.50
C GLU A 159 11.32 -12.12 -4.00
N GLN A 160 10.69 -12.89 -3.11
CA GLN A 160 10.13 -14.20 -3.43
C GLN A 160 9.11 -14.15 -4.58
N LEU A 161 8.22 -13.15 -4.57
CA LEU A 161 7.22 -12.99 -5.62
C LEU A 161 7.86 -12.59 -6.96
N LYS A 162 8.87 -11.72 -6.95
CA LYS A 162 9.63 -11.37 -8.15
C LYS A 162 10.32 -12.60 -8.75
N GLU A 163 10.97 -13.42 -7.94
CA GLU A 163 11.60 -14.68 -8.38
C GLU A 163 10.60 -15.66 -9.00
N GLN A 164 9.33 -15.65 -8.52
CA GLN A 164 8.23 -16.41 -9.08
C GLN A 164 7.61 -15.79 -10.35
N GLY A 165 8.15 -14.65 -10.80
CA GLY A 165 7.75 -13.95 -12.02
C GLY A 165 6.54 -13.01 -11.84
N TYR A 166 6.23 -12.59 -10.62
CA TYR A 166 5.25 -11.53 -10.40
C TYR A 166 5.83 -10.16 -10.77
N GLU A 167 5.06 -9.39 -11.53
CA GLU A 167 5.52 -8.17 -12.20
C GLU A 167 4.87 -6.90 -11.63
N MET A 168 3.82 -7.06 -10.81
CA MET A 168 3.14 -6.00 -10.08
C MET A 168 2.66 -6.56 -8.74
N ILE A 169 2.75 -5.76 -7.69
CA ILE A 169 2.25 -6.11 -6.36
C ILE A 169 1.20 -5.09 -5.94
N ALA A 170 0.02 -5.58 -5.61
CA ALA A 170 -1.01 -4.85 -4.88
C ALA A 170 -0.82 -5.05 -3.38
N THR A 171 -1.15 -4.06 -2.58
CA THR A 171 -1.11 -4.12 -1.12
C THR A 171 -2.50 -4.28 -0.54
N GLY A 172 -2.61 -5.08 0.50
CA GLY A 172 -3.82 -5.28 1.30
C GLY A 172 -3.47 -5.53 2.75
N GLU A 173 -4.43 -5.46 3.62
CA GLU A 173 -4.26 -5.72 5.05
C GLU A 173 -5.50 -6.37 5.65
N MET A 174 -5.31 -7.03 6.77
CA MET A 174 -6.38 -7.50 7.64
C MET A 174 -5.93 -7.44 9.10
N GLY A 175 -6.59 -6.58 9.87
CA GLY A 175 -6.23 -6.44 11.27
C GLY A 175 -7.27 -5.62 12.04
N ILE A 176 -8.06 -6.28 12.90
CA ILE A 176 -9.01 -5.52 13.74
C ILE A 176 -8.23 -4.55 14.62
N GLY A 177 -8.66 -3.28 14.59
CA GLY A 177 -8.00 -2.17 15.30
C GLY A 177 -7.00 -1.36 14.46
N ASN A 178 -6.62 -1.80 13.27
CA ASN A 178 -5.61 -1.15 12.46
C ASN A 178 -5.99 0.24 11.93
N THR A 179 -7.27 0.58 11.83
CA THR A 179 -7.67 1.98 11.58
C THR A 179 -7.33 2.92 12.73
N THR A 180 -7.19 2.38 13.97
CA THR A 180 -6.76 3.16 15.13
C THR A 180 -5.25 3.40 15.09
N THR A 181 -4.46 2.35 14.86
CA THR A 181 -3.00 2.46 14.70
C THR A 181 -2.64 3.34 13.51
N SER A 182 -3.33 3.18 12.37
CA SER A 182 -3.14 4.01 11.19
C SER A 182 -3.46 5.48 11.42
N SER A 183 -4.54 5.79 12.17
CA SER A 183 -4.86 7.17 12.53
C SER A 183 -3.79 7.78 13.45
N ALA A 184 -3.25 7.02 14.39
CA ALA A 184 -2.18 7.48 15.26
C ALA A 184 -0.89 7.77 14.46
N VAL A 185 -0.46 6.84 13.61
CA VAL A 185 0.70 7.02 12.73
C VAL A 185 0.51 8.20 11.78
N ALA A 186 -0.66 8.31 11.13
CA ALA A 186 -0.98 9.40 10.21
C ALA A 186 -0.95 10.77 10.93
N SER A 187 -1.53 10.87 12.13
CA SER A 187 -1.51 12.10 12.94
C SER A 187 -0.08 12.59 13.18
N VAL A 188 0.82 11.69 13.57
CA VAL A 188 2.23 12.03 13.85
C VAL A 188 2.96 12.43 12.56
N LEU A 189 2.91 11.59 11.52
CA LEU A 189 3.66 11.82 10.29
C LEU A 189 3.18 13.06 9.53
N LEU A 190 1.87 13.34 9.53
CA LEU A 190 1.30 14.53 8.88
C LEU A 190 1.36 15.77 9.79
N SER A 191 1.73 15.63 11.07
CA SER A 191 1.71 16.71 12.06
C SER A 191 0.35 17.38 12.18
N VAL A 192 -0.74 16.60 12.21
CA VAL A 192 -2.13 17.06 12.34
C VAL A 192 -2.79 16.45 13.56
N ALA A 193 -3.82 17.12 14.07
CA ALA A 193 -4.56 16.64 15.24
C ALA A 193 -5.27 15.30 14.94
N PRO A 194 -5.33 14.34 15.88
CA PRO A 194 -6.00 13.05 15.71
C PRO A 194 -7.44 13.14 15.20
N GLU A 195 -8.17 14.21 15.57
CA GLU A 195 -9.54 14.45 15.09
C GLU A 195 -9.67 14.59 13.57
N GLN A 196 -8.61 15.06 12.92
CA GLN A 196 -8.63 15.30 11.47
C GLN A 196 -8.40 14.03 10.66
N VAL A 197 -7.78 13.02 11.27
CA VAL A 197 -7.35 11.78 10.58
C VAL A 197 -8.07 10.53 11.07
N THR A 198 -8.87 10.64 12.14
CA THR A 198 -9.52 9.48 12.74
C THR A 198 -10.95 9.33 12.23
N GLY A 199 -11.21 8.20 11.59
CA GLY A 199 -12.52 7.80 11.12
C GLY A 199 -13.20 6.76 12.02
N ARG A 200 -14.45 6.43 11.67
CA ARG A 200 -15.26 5.42 12.37
C ARG A 200 -14.82 3.98 12.09
N GLY A 201 -13.87 3.77 11.16
CA GLY A 201 -13.50 2.44 10.71
C GLY A 201 -14.73 1.63 10.27
N ALA A 202 -14.87 0.42 10.78
CA ALA A 202 -16.00 -0.48 10.47
C ALA A 202 -17.35 -0.03 11.08
N GLY A 203 -17.50 1.24 11.50
CA GLY A 203 -18.80 1.80 11.88
C GLY A 203 -19.00 2.09 13.37
N LEU A 204 -18.00 2.62 14.06
CA LEU A 204 -18.11 3.04 15.46
C LEU A 204 -19.23 4.08 15.69
N SER A 205 -19.88 4.01 16.88
CA SER A 205 -20.75 5.06 17.38
C SER A 205 -19.99 6.38 17.59
N SER A 206 -20.71 7.49 17.82
CA SER A 206 -20.05 8.78 18.11
C SER A 206 -19.22 8.72 19.38
N ALA A 207 -19.74 8.09 20.45
CA ALA A 207 -18.98 7.89 21.69
C ALA A 207 -17.75 6.99 21.48
N GLY A 208 -17.85 5.95 20.64
CA GLY A 208 -16.71 5.11 20.28
C GLY A 208 -15.64 5.87 19.49
N LEU A 209 -16.04 6.77 18.59
CA LEU A 209 -15.11 7.63 17.85
C LEU A 209 -14.40 8.61 18.79
N GLU A 210 -15.12 9.26 19.71
CA GLU A 210 -14.53 10.17 20.71
C GLU A 210 -13.51 9.43 21.59
N LYS A 211 -13.85 8.22 22.04
CA LYS A 211 -12.93 7.38 22.82
C LYS A 211 -11.68 7.03 21.99
N LYS A 212 -11.85 6.63 20.73
CA LYS A 212 -10.74 6.31 19.82
C LYS A 212 -9.79 7.50 19.66
N ILE A 213 -10.33 8.70 19.46
CA ILE A 213 -9.56 9.94 19.35
C ILE A 213 -8.80 10.23 20.66
N SER A 214 -9.47 10.10 21.82
CA SER A 214 -8.83 10.33 23.12
C SER A 214 -7.65 9.39 23.34
N VAL A 215 -7.83 8.09 23.09
CA VAL A 215 -6.77 7.08 23.24
C VAL A 215 -5.56 7.40 22.36
N ILE A 216 -5.79 7.82 21.11
CA ILE A 216 -4.70 8.22 20.21
C ILE A 216 -3.97 9.46 20.74
N LYS A 217 -4.71 10.49 21.19
CA LYS A 217 -4.11 11.71 21.78
C LYS A 217 -3.23 11.41 22.97
N ASP A 218 -3.75 10.63 23.90
CA ASP A 218 -3.05 10.29 25.13
C ASP A 218 -1.77 9.51 24.82
N ALA A 219 -1.81 8.56 23.92
CA ALA A 219 -0.64 7.79 23.49
C ALA A 219 0.43 8.68 22.82
N ILE A 220 0.03 9.56 21.90
CA ILE A 220 0.97 10.50 21.24
C ILE A 220 1.60 11.44 22.27
N ALA A 221 0.81 11.96 23.21
CA ALA A 221 1.31 12.85 24.27
C ALA A 221 2.28 12.13 25.22
N ASN A 222 1.99 10.88 25.58
CA ASN A 222 2.80 10.10 26.51
C ASN A 222 4.12 9.63 25.90
N TYR A 223 4.10 9.14 24.66
CA TYR A 223 5.30 8.55 24.03
C TYR A 223 6.07 9.51 23.14
N GLN A 224 5.48 10.63 22.75
CA GLN A 224 6.11 11.65 21.91
C GLN A 224 6.86 11.02 20.72
N PRO A 225 6.15 10.33 19.80
CA PRO A 225 6.79 9.69 18.63
C PRO A 225 7.51 10.74 17.78
N ASP A 226 8.76 10.43 17.38
CA ASP A 226 9.54 11.29 16.50
C ASP A 226 9.05 11.16 15.06
N LYS A 227 8.41 12.20 14.53
CA LYS A 227 7.87 12.22 13.17
C LYS A 227 8.93 12.06 12.07
N GLU A 228 10.19 12.34 12.36
CA GLU A 228 11.31 12.17 11.42
C GLU A 228 11.86 10.73 11.42
N ASP A 229 11.45 9.90 12.39
CA ASP A 229 11.82 8.50 12.48
C ASP A 229 10.56 7.59 12.38
N PRO A 230 10.17 7.15 11.18
CA PRO A 230 9.00 6.27 11.02
C PRO A 230 9.08 4.97 11.82
N VAL A 231 10.27 4.45 12.10
CA VAL A 231 10.44 3.26 12.95
C VAL A 231 10.09 3.56 14.39
N ASP A 232 10.42 4.74 14.90
CA ASP A 232 10.01 5.19 16.23
C ASP A 232 8.49 5.36 16.32
N VAL A 233 7.88 5.99 15.28
CA VAL A 233 6.42 6.16 15.21
C VAL A 233 5.72 4.80 15.20
N LEU A 234 6.14 3.89 14.32
CA LEU A 234 5.56 2.54 14.22
C LEU A 234 5.74 1.76 15.51
N SER A 235 6.89 1.85 16.17
CA SER A 235 7.14 1.13 17.43
C SER A 235 6.22 1.59 18.56
N LYS A 236 5.91 2.88 18.64
CA LYS A 236 5.11 3.47 19.72
C LYS A 236 3.61 3.30 19.50
N VAL A 237 3.11 3.61 18.30
CA VAL A 237 1.66 3.71 18.02
C VAL A 237 1.21 2.97 16.75
N GLY A 238 2.09 2.19 16.12
CA GLY A 238 1.81 1.48 14.88
C GLY A 238 1.22 0.08 15.04
N GLY A 239 1.31 -0.70 13.96
CA GLY A 239 0.87 -2.09 13.85
C GLY A 239 1.84 -2.91 13.00
N LEU A 240 1.87 -4.23 13.21
CA LEU A 240 2.73 -5.14 12.46
C LEU A 240 2.34 -5.20 10.98
N ASP A 241 1.06 -5.11 10.67
CA ASP A 241 0.53 -5.02 9.30
C ASP A 241 1.04 -3.78 8.57
N ILE A 242 1.03 -2.60 9.20
CA ILE A 242 1.56 -1.36 8.64
C ILE A 242 3.07 -1.47 8.43
N ALA A 243 3.80 -2.02 9.41
CA ALA A 243 5.24 -2.22 9.30
C ALA A 243 5.60 -3.22 8.18
N GLY A 244 4.86 -4.33 8.07
CA GLY A 244 5.02 -5.30 6.98
C GLY A 244 4.75 -4.69 5.61
N LEU A 245 3.66 -3.92 5.46
CA LEU A 245 3.37 -3.19 4.23
C LEU A 245 4.43 -2.13 3.90
N THR A 246 4.99 -1.44 4.92
CA THR A 246 6.14 -0.54 4.71
C THR A 246 7.30 -1.30 4.05
N GLY A 247 7.55 -2.55 4.50
CA GLY A 247 8.51 -3.44 3.89
C GLY A 247 8.16 -3.83 2.45
N VAL A 248 6.88 -4.06 2.14
CA VAL A 248 6.44 -4.34 0.75
C VAL A 248 6.73 -3.15 -0.17
N PHE A 249 6.49 -1.92 0.27
CA PHE A 249 6.80 -0.72 -0.50
C PHE A 249 8.30 -0.54 -0.72
N LEU A 250 9.11 -0.74 0.32
CA LEU A 250 10.58 -0.68 0.21
C LEU A 250 11.12 -1.81 -0.68
N GLY A 251 10.58 -3.02 -0.55
CA GLY A 251 10.93 -4.17 -1.39
C GLY A 251 10.59 -3.95 -2.86
N GLY A 252 9.43 -3.32 -3.15
CA GLY A 252 9.06 -2.93 -4.51
C GLY A 252 10.09 -2.01 -5.16
N ALA A 253 10.55 -1.01 -4.41
CA ALA A 253 11.59 -0.10 -4.88
C ALA A 253 12.96 -0.79 -5.02
N LEU A 254 13.33 -1.65 -4.07
CA LEU A 254 14.59 -2.39 -4.08
C LEU A 254 14.68 -3.36 -5.27
N TYR A 255 13.62 -4.10 -5.51
CA TYR A 255 13.57 -5.13 -6.55
C TYR A 255 12.94 -4.66 -7.86
N ARG A 256 12.65 -3.36 -8.01
CA ARG A 256 12.07 -2.75 -9.21
C ARG A 256 10.76 -3.42 -9.65
N VAL A 257 9.83 -3.52 -8.69
CA VAL A 257 8.47 -4.01 -8.90
C VAL A 257 7.50 -2.89 -8.54
N PRO A 258 6.59 -2.47 -9.43
CA PRO A 258 5.58 -1.47 -9.11
C PRO A 258 4.66 -1.98 -7.99
N VAL A 259 4.42 -1.14 -6.99
CA VAL A 259 3.55 -1.45 -5.86
C VAL A 259 2.32 -0.55 -5.87
N VAL A 260 1.14 -1.17 -5.91
CA VAL A 260 -0.14 -0.46 -5.93
C VAL A 260 -0.61 -0.23 -4.50
N ILE A 261 -0.81 1.05 -4.15
CA ILE A 261 -1.38 1.46 -2.87
C ILE A 261 -2.87 1.13 -2.87
N ASP A 262 -3.38 0.52 -1.81
CA ASP A 262 -4.82 0.32 -1.60
C ASP A 262 -5.50 1.60 -1.09
N GLY A 263 -5.98 1.60 0.13
CA GLY A 263 -6.69 2.70 0.76
C GLY A 263 -5.88 3.38 1.86
N PHE A 264 -6.59 3.76 2.94
CA PHE A 264 -6.04 4.53 4.05
C PHE A 264 -4.82 3.88 4.72
N ILE A 265 -4.95 2.64 5.17
CA ILE A 265 -3.90 1.94 5.93
C ILE A 265 -2.65 1.71 5.06
N SER A 266 -2.86 1.28 3.83
CA SER A 266 -1.78 1.11 2.85
C SER A 266 -1.08 2.43 2.53
N SER A 267 -1.82 3.55 2.44
CA SER A 267 -1.23 4.88 2.24
C SER A 267 -0.37 5.32 3.44
N VAL A 268 -0.73 4.94 4.67
CA VAL A 268 0.10 5.18 5.86
C VAL A 268 1.43 4.41 5.74
N ALA A 269 1.39 3.14 5.37
CA ALA A 269 2.59 2.32 5.16
C ALA A 269 3.47 2.88 4.03
N ALA A 270 2.86 3.32 2.92
CA ALA A 270 3.56 3.97 1.82
C ALA A 270 4.24 5.28 2.27
N LEU A 271 3.59 6.07 3.12
CA LEU A 271 4.18 7.29 3.68
C LEU A 271 5.37 6.97 4.61
N CYS A 272 5.26 5.92 5.44
CA CYS A 272 6.40 5.44 6.24
C CYS A 272 7.59 5.07 5.33
N ALA A 273 7.37 4.29 4.29
CA ALA A 273 8.42 3.89 3.34
C ALA A 273 9.05 5.10 2.63
N ALA A 274 8.23 6.04 2.17
CA ALA A 274 8.70 7.27 1.51
C ALA A 274 9.50 8.19 2.45
N ARG A 275 9.15 8.24 3.74
CA ARG A 275 9.92 8.99 4.73
C ARG A 275 11.25 8.31 5.09
N MET A 276 11.29 6.98 5.11
CA MET A 276 12.52 6.21 5.34
C MET A 276 13.48 6.33 4.15
N VAL A 277 12.96 6.17 2.93
CA VAL A 277 13.74 6.19 1.68
C VAL A 277 12.97 6.99 0.62
N PRO A 278 13.18 8.31 0.51
CA PRO A 278 12.34 9.19 -0.33
C PRO A 278 12.24 8.77 -1.80
N VAL A 279 13.28 8.22 -2.38
CA VAL A 279 13.29 7.76 -3.78
C VAL A 279 12.33 6.58 -4.00
N SER A 280 11.99 5.81 -2.96
CA SER A 280 11.06 4.67 -3.07
C SER A 280 9.66 5.08 -3.55
N LYS A 281 9.24 6.32 -3.26
CA LYS A 281 7.94 6.87 -3.68
C LYS A 281 7.69 6.74 -5.18
N SER A 282 8.72 6.83 -6.00
CA SER A 282 8.61 6.71 -7.46
C SER A 282 8.18 5.33 -7.95
N TYR A 283 8.16 4.33 -7.08
CA TYR A 283 7.72 2.96 -7.38
C TYR A 283 6.25 2.70 -7.00
N PHE A 284 5.57 3.68 -6.40
CA PHE A 284 4.20 3.52 -5.90
C PHE A 284 3.19 4.00 -6.94
N LEU A 285 2.14 3.20 -7.12
CA LEU A 285 0.99 3.52 -7.99
C LEU A 285 -0.24 3.73 -7.11
N PRO A 286 -0.83 4.92 -7.06
CA PRO A 286 -2.02 5.15 -6.27
C PRO A 286 -3.25 4.54 -6.93
N SER A 287 -4.07 3.82 -6.18
CA SER A 287 -5.31 3.25 -6.71
C SER A 287 -6.49 4.23 -6.61
N HIS A 288 -6.99 4.45 -5.42
CA HIS A 288 -8.16 5.27 -5.16
C HIS A 288 -7.96 6.20 -3.97
N VAL A 289 -8.78 7.25 -3.89
CA VAL A 289 -8.89 8.02 -2.65
C VAL A 289 -9.84 7.30 -1.69
N SER A 290 -9.33 6.91 -0.52
CA SER A 290 -10.14 6.30 0.53
C SER A 290 -11.16 7.29 1.09
N LYS A 291 -12.35 6.79 1.48
CA LYS A 291 -13.37 7.58 2.18
C LYS A 291 -12.97 7.96 3.62
N GLU A 292 -11.94 7.30 4.19
CA GLU A 292 -11.43 7.65 5.52
C GLU A 292 -10.88 9.09 5.54
N PRO A 293 -10.99 9.83 6.66
CA PRO A 293 -10.65 11.26 6.74
C PRO A 293 -9.25 11.60 6.24
N ALA A 294 -8.25 10.78 6.55
CA ALA A 294 -6.86 11.00 6.12
C ALA A 294 -6.57 10.55 4.67
N GLY A 295 -7.51 9.92 3.97
CA GLY A 295 -7.26 9.31 2.66
C GLY A 295 -6.67 10.28 1.63
N ALA A 296 -7.27 11.46 1.48
CA ALA A 296 -6.76 12.49 0.57
C ALA A 296 -5.45 13.11 1.07
N MET A 297 -5.34 13.39 2.37
CA MET A 297 -4.16 14.02 2.99
C MET A 297 -2.89 13.17 2.84
N LEU A 298 -3.01 11.86 2.94
CA LEU A 298 -1.89 10.93 2.76
C LEU A 298 -1.41 10.89 1.31
N LEU A 299 -2.32 10.86 0.34
CA LEU A 299 -1.97 10.93 -1.08
C LEU A 299 -1.33 12.26 -1.44
N GLU A 300 -1.82 13.38 -0.87
CA GLU A 300 -1.20 14.70 -1.01
C GLU A 300 0.22 14.74 -0.43
N ALA A 301 0.42 14.19 0.79
CA ALA A 301 1.74 14.11 1.42
C ALA A 301 2.72 13.21 0.63
N LEU A 302 2.20 12.22 -0.09
CA LEU A 302 2.95 11.39 -1.03
C LEU A 302 3.13 12.06 -2.40
N GLU A 303 2.48 13.20 -2.67
CA GLU A 303 2.42 13.86 -4.00
C GLU A 303 1.89 12.91 -5.10
N LEU A 304 0.94 12.05 -4.74
CA LEU A 304 0.33 11.07 -5.64
C LEU A 304 -1.12 11.44 -5.94
N SER A 305 -1.51 11.24 -7.20
CA SER A 305 -2.87 11.55 -7.66
C SER A 305 -3.62 10.24 -8.00
N PRO A 306 -4.68 9.88 -7.26
CA PRO A 306 -5.37 8.60 -7.45
C PRO A 306 -6.03 8.50 -8.82
N LEU A 307 -6.14 7.27 -9.33
CA LEU A 307 -6.81 6.95 -10.58
C LEU A 307 -8.32 6.80 -10.41
N LEU A 308 -8.78 6.35 -9.24
CA LEU A 308 -10.19 6.08 -8.97
C LEU A 308 -10.74 6.96 -7.84
N THR A 309 -12.02 7.32 -7.95
CA THR A 309 -12.80 7.99 -6.90
C THR A 309 -14.14 7.27 -6.74
N CYS A 310 -14.15 6.20 -5.94
CA CYS A 310 -15.30 5.30 -5.77
C CYS A 310 -15.87 5.30 -4.35
N ASN A 311 -15.41 6.20 -3.47
CA ASN A 311 -15.81 6.26 -2.05
C ASN A 311 -15.66 4.93 -1.29
N MET A 312 -14.63 4.14 -1.64
CA MET A 312 -14.35 2.84 -1.02
C MET A 312 -13.69 3.03 0.34
N SER A 313 -13.98 2.12 1.26
CA SER A 313 -13.37 2.05 2.61
C SER A 313 -13.42 0.64 3.18
N LEU A 314 -13.34 -0.41 2.33
CA LEU A 314 -13.44 -1.78 2.78
C LEU A 314 -12.11 -2.30 3.33
N GLY A 315 -10.98 -1.97 2.69
CA GLY A 315 -9.68 -2.58 2.96
C GLY A 315 -9.44 -3.87 2.17
N GLU A 316 -8.68 -4.81 2.71
CA GLU A 316 -8.31 -6.09 2.12
C GLU A 316 -7.49 -5.99 0.81
N GLY A 317 -7.17 -4.79 0.32
CA GLY A 317 -6.57 -4.56 -0.99
C GLY A 317 -7.58 -4.34 -2.12
N THR A 318 -8.86 -4.12 -1.78
CA THR A 318 -9.93 -3.99 -2.79
C THR A 318 -9.74 -2.81 -3.74
N GLY A 319 -9.23 -1.68 -3.27
CA GLY A 319 -8.93 -0.53 -4.11
C GLY A 319 -7.74 -0.78 -5.04
N ALA A 320 -6.69 -1.41 -4.52
CA ALA A 320 -5.53 -1.79 -5.30
C ALA A 320 -5.87 -2.77 -6.42
N VAL A 321 -6.69 -3.77 -6.12
CA VAL A 321 -7.17 -4.74 -7.13
C VAL A 321 -8.09 -4.07 -8.15
N ALA A 322 -8.95 -3.13 -7.73
CA ALA A 322 -9.89 -2.45 -8.62
C ALA A 322 -9.20 -1.61 -9.71
N VAL A 323 -8.02 -1.05 -9.44
CA VAL A 323 -7.32 -0.21 -10.41
C VAL A 323 -6.52 -1.01 -11.44
N ILE A 324 -6.14 -2.25 -11.14
CA ILE A 324 -5.27 -3.06 -12.01
C ILE A 324 -5.85 -3.24 -13.43
N PRO A 325 -7.12 -3.61 -13.63
CA PRO A 325 -7.69 -3.68 -14.99
C PRO A 325 -7.66 -2.34 -15.73
N VAL A 326 -7.77 -1.23 -15.02
CA VAL A 326 -7.69 0.12 -15.60
C VAL A 326 -6.27 0.42 -16.08
N LEU A 327 -5.24 0.04 -15.29
CA LEU A 327 -3.83 0.14 -15.70
C LEU A 327 -3.54 -0.75 -16.91
N GLU A 328 -4.08 -1.96 -16.93
CA GLU A 328 -3.94 -2.90 -18.07
C GLU A 328 -4.60 -2.35 -19.35
N MET A 329 -5.75 -1.67 -19.25
CA MET A 329 -6.36 -0.99 -20.40
C MET A 329 -5.43 0.09 -20.97
N GLY A 330 -4.77 0.89 -20.11
CA GLY A 330 -3.77 1.86 -20.54
C GLY A 330 -2.58 1.19 -21.25
N LEU A 331 -2.05 0.13 -20.67
CA LEU A 331 -0.94 -0.63 -21.26
C LEU A 331 -1.33 -1.32 -22.58
N SER A 332 -2.56 -1.83 -22.71
CA SER A 332 -3.07 -2.43 -23.96
C SER A 332 -3.12 -1.38 -25.08
N VAL A 333 -3.63 -0.18 -24.81
CA VAL A 333 -3.59 0.92 -25.79
C VAL A 333 -2.15 1.25 -26.20
N TYR A 334 -1.25 1.35 -25.22
CA TYR A 334 0.17 1.63 -25.46
C TYR A 334 0.84 0.60 -26.39
N ARG A 335 0.53 -0.68 -26.21
CA ARG A 335 1.18 -1.79 -26.94
C ARG A 335 0.53 -2.13 -28.28
N GLU A 336 -0.80 -2.01 -28.37
CA GLU A 336 -1.56 -2.61 -29.48
C GLU A 336 -2.09 -1.59 -30.47
N MET A 337 -2.25 -0.33 -30.06
CA MET A 337 -2.83 0.69 -30.93
C MET A 337 -1.85 1.08 -32.06
N THR A 338 -2.39 1.32 -33.26
CA THR A 338 -1.61 1.74 -34.42
C THR A 338 -0.98 3.13 -34.25
N THR A 339 0.16 3.37 -34.89
CA THR A 339 0.80 4.70 -34.94
C THR A 339 0.23 5.57 -36.06
N PHE A 340 0.42 6.89 -36.00
CA PHE A 340 0.06 7.82 -37.05
C PHE A 340 0.66 7.42 -38.39
N GLU A 341 1.94 7.03 -38.43
CA GLU A 341 2.62 6.54 -39.63
C GLU A 341 1.93 5.35 -40.24
N LYS A 342 1.64 4.28 -39.46
CA LYS A 342 0.96 3.07 -39.93
C LYS A 342 -0.47 3.35 -40.39
N ALA A 343 -1.17 4.24 -39.73
CA ALA A 343 -2.52 4.68 -40.06
C ALA A 343 -2.55 5.62 -41.28
N LYS A 344 -1.40 6.13 -41.73
CA LYS A 344 -1.28 7.15 -42.80
C LYS A 344 -2.06 8.43 -42.49
N ILE A 345 -2.04 8.83 -41.23
CA ILE A 345 -2.62 10.08 -40.68
C ILE A 345 -1.48 10.99 -40.31
N GLU A 346 -1.61 12.29 -40.58
CA GLU A 346 -0.63 13.28 -40.17
C GLU A 346 -0.51 13.31 -38.62
N GLN A 347 0.73 13.26 -38.13
CA GLN A 347 0.99 13.26 -36.69
C GLN A 347 0.65 14.64 -36.09
N TYR A 348 -0.02 14.62 -34.94
CA TYR A 348 -0.32 15.85 -34.23
C TYR A 348 0.95 16.47 -33.62
N GLU A 349 1.04 17.78 -33.68
CA GLU A 349 2.11 18.53 -33.04
C GLU A 349 1.77 18.81 -31.58
N VAL A 350 2.80 18.77 -30.72
CA VAL A 350 2.68 19.21 -29.33
C VAL A 350 2.63 20.73 -29.32
N LEU A 351 1.43 21.30 -29.25
CA LEU A 351 1.25 22.75 -29.11
C LEU A 351 1.70 23.19 -27.72
N LYS A 352 2.56 24.22 -27.67
CA LYS A 352 3.05 24.84 -26.41
C LYS A 352 2.03 25.80 -25.81
#